data_bca96c0d73c1b483bdb7cca72eada664
#
_entry.id   bca96c0d73c1b483bdb7cca72eada664
#
_cell.length_a   1.000
_cell.length_b   1.000
_cell.length_c   1.000
_cell.angle_alpha   90.00
_cell.angle_beta   90.00
_cell.angle_gamma   90.00
#
_symmetry.space_group_name_H-M   'P 1'
#
loop_
_entity.id
_entity.type
_entity.pdbx_description
1 polymer ?
#
loop_
_entity_poly.entity_id
_entity_poly.type
_entity_poly.pdbx_seq_one_letter_code
_entity_poly.pdbx_strand_id
1 'polypeptide(L)'
;MSTRQFGERVQRREDPRLLTGNGRYLDDLGLGALTAAFVRSPHAHARIVDIDIDDAWEVDGVEAIYTWEDLTGRVAEPLPVLIPHPALTHPRTGYCLAKDEVNHVGEAIAMVVATNRYLAEDAAQRIRVTYDSLPVVVGVEAARAAQTLVHDDAPGNIAAHLLQEVGDVTAAMAAAPNTLTLDLEIERSACMPMEGKGVFARWDADEQSLRIYSSTQTSTGVRAAVAAKLGMPLAKVECIAPDVGGGFGVKIMHPWPEEVLVPWAARLLGRDVKWTEDRREHFISSAHERGQLQQVTVGFDDEGHLLALDVQFWHDNGAYTPYGIIVPIITATQLLGPYKPGAYRVEFWSLFTNTVLVTPYRGAGRPQGCYAMERTMDAIAAHLGLDRAEVRSRNFIQPEEMPYDHGLMFQDGRPLKYDSGDFPASLAKLKALVGW
;
A
#
# COMPACT_ATOMS: atom_id res chain seq x y z
N MET A 1 34.56 25.34 -14.24
CA MET A 1 33.25 24.68 -14.38
C MET A 1 32.74 24.40 -12.97
N SER A 2 31.60 24.93 -12.61
CA SER A 2 31.01 24.75 -11.27
C SER A 2 30.68 23.25 -11.04
N THR A 3 31.23 22.66 -9.99
CA THR A 3 30.97 21.26 -9.58
C THR A 3 29.71 21.12 -8.77
N ARG A 4 28.85 22.13 -8.71
CA ARG A 4 27.57 22.06 -7.98
C ARG A 4 26.55 21.27 -8.80
N GLN A 5 26.26 20.06 -8.39
CA GLN A 5 25.17 19.22 -8.97
C GLN A 5 23.79 19.54 -8.38
N PHE A 6 23.73 20.15 -7.19
CA PHE A 6 22.47 20.58 -6.57
C PHE A 6 21.84 21.75 -7.31
N GLY A 7 20.59 21.58 -7.76
CA GLY A 7 19.84 22.59 -8.51
C GLY A 7 20.11 22.59 -10.03
N GLU A 8 20.97 21.72 -10.52
CA GLU A 8 21.22 21.54 -11.95
C GLU A 8 20.05 20.77 -12.61
N ARG A 9 19.68 21.17 -13.82
CA ARG A 9 18.72 20.41 -14.67
C ARG A 9 19.43 19.23 -15.33
N VAL A 10 19.65 18.17 -14.58
CA VAL A 10 20.19 16.93 -15.13
C VAL A 10 19.14 16.25 -15.99
N GLN A 11 19.45 16.04 -17.28
CA GLN A 11 18.55 15.34 -18.20
C GLN A 11 18.57 13.84 -17.92
N ARG A 12 17.40 13.21 -17.97
CA ARG A 12 17.25 11.76 -17.83
C ARG A 12 17.80 11.06 -19.08
N ARG A 13 18.67 10.09 -18.87
CA ARG A 13 19.37 9.39 -19.96
C ARG A 13 18.47 8.50 -20.81
N GLU A 14 17.39 8.01 -20.22
CA GLU A 14 16.41 7.12 -20.85
C GLU A 14 15.42 7.85 -21.75
N ASP A 15 15.22 9.15 -21.59
CA ASP A 15 14.22 9.92 -22.33
C ASP A 15 14.31 9.75 -23.86
N PRO A 16 15.49 9.80 -24.52
CA PRO A 16 15.56 9.64 -25.97
C PRO A 16 14.98 8.33 -26.46
N ARG A 17 15.27 7.20 -25.78
CA ARG A 17 14.74 5.92 -26.23
C ARG A 17 13.25 5.73 -25.89
N LEU A 18 12.79 6.24 -24.75
CA LEU A 18 11.38 6.17 -24.36
C LEU A 18 10.50 7.03 -25.26
N LEU A 19 10.95 8.26 -25.60
CA LEU A 19 10.22 9.18 -26.48
C LEU A 19 10.17 8.72 -27.94
N THR A 20 11.07 7.83 -28.35
CA THR A 20 11.12 7.29 -29.72
C THR A 20 10.51 5.88 -29.84
N GLY A 21 9.74 5.43 -28.83
CA GLY A 21 9.06 4.13 -28.85
C GLY A 21 9.97 2.92 -28.64
N ASN A 22 11.19 3.12 -28.12
CA ASN A 22 12.13 2.05 -27.82
C ASN A 22 12.12 1.64 -26.33
N GLY A 23 11.05 1.93 -25.62
CA GLY A 23 10.79 1.37 -24.29
C GLY A 23 10.60 -0.14 -24.35
N ARG A 24 10.97 -0.83 -23.29
CA ARG A 24 10.75 -2.27 -23.13
C ARG A 24 10.06 -2.54 -21.80
N TYR A 25 8.75 -2.59 -21.86
CA TYR A 25 7.89 -2.92 -20.72
C TYR A 25 7.71 -4.43 -20.60
N LEU A 26 7.10 -4.86 -19.51
CA LEU A 26 6.98 -6.29 -19.24
C LEU A 26 6.22 -7.01 -20.36
N ASP A 27 5.17 -6.41 -20.91
CA ASP A 27 4.36 -7.04 -21.94
C ASP A 27 5.08 -7.20 -23.28
N ASP A 28 6.15 -6.47 -23.52
CA ASP A 28 7.04 -6.61 -24.68
C ASP A 28 7.98 -7.83 -24.57
N LEU A 29 8.05 -8.45 -23.41
CA LEU A 29 8.93 -9.59 -23.13
C LEU A 29 8.17 -10.92 -23.22
N GLY A 30 8.91 -12.02 -23.37
CA GLY A 30 8.36 -13.37 -23.28
C GLY A 30 7.42 -13.74 -24.43
N LEU A 31 7.70 -13.30 -25.65
CA LEU A 31 6.96 -13.76 -26.84
C LEU A 31 7.07 -15.28 -26.96
N GLY A 32 5.93 -15.99 -27.05
CA GLY A 32 5.85 -17.42 -27.10
C GLY A 32 5.95 -18.15 -25.76
N ALA A 33 6.03 -17.43 -24.63
CA ALA A 33 5.88 -18.02 -23.32
C ALA A 33 4.44 -18.51 -23.08
N LEU A 34 4.27 -19.48 -22.18
CA LEU A 34 2.97 -19.82 -21.64
C LEU A 34 2.39 -18.62 -20.90
N THR A 35 1.08 -18.49 -20.90
CA THR A 35 0.42 -17.37 -20.23
C THR A 35 -0.44 -17.88 -19.08
N ALA A 36 -0.30 -17.25 -17.92
CA ALA A 36 -1.14 -17.47 -16.76
C ALA A 36 -2.35 -16.52 -16.76
N ALA A 37 -3.49 -17.02 -16.28
CA ALA A 37 -4.68 -16.24 -15.91
C ALA A 37 -5.18 -16.70 -14.54
N PHE A 38 -5.80 -15.80 -13.79
CA PHE A 38 -6.27 -16.08 -12.43
C PHE A 38 -7.79 -16.05 -12.35
N VAL A 39 -8.35 -17.06 -11.68
CA VAL A 39 -9.74 -17.01 -11.20
C VAL A 39 -9.77 -16.19 -9.93
N ARG A 40 -10.60 -15.15 -9.92
CA ARG A 40 -10.71 -14.21 -8.82
C ARG A 40 -12.08 -14.26 -8.17
N SER A 41 -12.12 -14.16 -6.84
CA SER A 41 -13.38 -14.16 -6.10
C SER A 41 -14.28 -12.99 -6.50
N PRO A 42 -15.57 -13.26 -6.79
CA PRO A 42 -16.58 -12.22 -6.89
C PRO A 42 -17.19 -11.84 -5.53
N HIS A 43 -16.89 -12.62 -4.48
CA HIS A 43 -17.40 -12.42 -3.12
C HIS A 43 -16.42 -11.64 -2.27
N ALA A 44 -16.95 -10.75 -1.45
CA ALA A 44 -16.17 -10.00 -0.47
C ALA A 44 -15.80 -10.87 0.76
N HIS A 45 -16.67 -11.84 1.12
CA HIS A 45 -16.44 -12.78 2.22
C HIS A 45 -17.24 -14.06 1.97
N ALA A 46 -16.58 -15.17 1.81
CA ALA A 46 -17.23 -16.48 1.60
C ALA A 46 -16.28 -17.63 1.87
N ARG A 47 -16.82 -18.76 2.30
CA ARG A 47 -16.12 -20.04 2.28
C ARG A 47 -16.12 -20.61 0.88
N ILE A 48 -15.02 -21.20 0.49
CA ILE A 48 -14.90 -22.00 -0.74
C ILE A 48 -15.38 -23.40 -0.39
N VAL A 49 -16.49 -23.82 -1.01
CA VAL A 49 -17.08 -25.16 -0.79
C VAL A 49 -16.51 -26.16 -1.77
N ASP A 50 -16.34 -25.74 -3.02
CA ASP A 50 -15.86 -26.60 -4.11
C ASP A 50 -15.29 -25.76 -5.24
N ILE A 51 -14.31 -26.33 -5.96
CA ILE A 51 -13.68 -25.75 -7.17
C ILE A 51 -13.70 -26.79 -8.27
N ASP A 52 -14.67 -26.70 -9.18
CA ASP A 52 -14.79 -27.59 -10.35
C ASP A 52 -13.96 -27.03 -11.52
N ILE A 53 -12.92 -27.77 -11.90
CA ILE A 53 -11.97 -27.41 -12.96
C ILE A 53 -12.13 -28.26 -14.24
N ASP A 54 -13.07 -29.20 -14.28
CA ASP A 54 -13.16 -30.20 -15.35
C ASP A 54 -13.40 -29.56 -16.73
N ASP A 55 -14.39 -28.66 -16.84
CA ASP A 55 -14.69 -27.98 -18.10
C ASP A 55 -13.54 -27.07 -18.59
N ALA A 56 -12.67 -26.62 -17.70
CA ALA A 56 -11.52 -25.80 -18.07
C ALA A 56 -10.42 -26.61 -18.77
N TRP A 57 -10.28 -27.90 -18.44
CA TRP A 57 -9.36 -28.80 -19.12
C TRP A 57 -9.76 -29.11 -20.55
N GLU A 58 -11.03 -28.89 -20.91
CA GLU A 58 -11.51 -29.10 -22.31
C GLU A 58 -11.07 -27.98 -23.27
N VAL A 59 -10.45 -26.91 -22.77
CA VAL A 59 -9.93 -25.82 -23.61
C VAL A 59 -8.60 -26.25 -24.19
N ASP A 60 -8.54 -26.35 -25.50
CA ASP A 60 -7.30 -26.70 -26.23
C ASP A 60 -6.16 -25.72 -25.85
N GLY A 61 -5.00 -26.26 -25.51
CA GLY A 61 -3.83 -25.46 -25.17
C GLY A 61 -3.69 -25.10 -23.71
N VAL A 62 -4.58 -25.57 -22.83
CA VAL A 62 -4.35 -25.57 -21.38
C VAL A 62 -3.24 -26.55 -21.03
N GLU A 63 -2.24 -26.07 -20.30
CA GLU A 63 -1.05 -26.85 -19.92
C GLU A 63 -1.07 -27.20 -18.41
N ALA A 64 -1.70 -26.35 -17.58
CA ALA A 64 -1.86 -26.60 -16.16
C ALA A 64 -2.99 -25.76 -15.56
N ILE A 65 -3.62 -26.32 -14.52
CA ILE A 65 -4.56 -25.61 -13.65
C ILE A 65 -4.13 -25.89 -12.22
N TYR A 66 -4.05 -24.87 -11.41
CA TYR A 66 -3.61 -24.96 -10.01
C TYR A 66 -4.62 -24.28 -9.08
N THR A 67 -4.95 -24.99 -8.00
CA THR A 67 -5.68 -24.49 -6.83
C THR A 67 -4.75 -24.47 -5.61
N TRP A 68 -5.23 -24.08 -4.45
CA TRP A 68 -4.40 -24.14 -3.24
C TRP A 68 -3.92 -25.56 -2.92
N GLU A 69 -4.71 -26.59 -3.24
CA GLU A 69 -4.38 -27.99 -2.98
C GLU A 69 -3.15 -28.48 -3.74
N ASP A 70 -2.83 -27.86 -4.87
CA ASP A 70 -1.66 -28.20 -5.68
C ASP A 70 -0.37 -27.55 -5.16
N LEU A 71 -0.51 -26.57 -4.25
CA LEU A 71 0.63 -25.84 -3.71
C LEU A 71 1.36 -26.69 -2.66
N THR A 72 2.68 -26.67 -2.71
CA THR A 72 3.53 -27.48 -1.83
C THR A 72 4.59 -26.66 -1.12
N GLY A 73 5.08 -27.17 0.01
CA GLY A 73 6.13 -26.52 0.79
C GLY A 73 5.75 -25.10 1.19
N ARG A 74 6.69 -24.18 1.10
CA ARG A 74 6.49 -22.79 1.52
C ARG A 74 5.54 -21.99 0.62
N VAL A 75 5.26 -22.47 -0.60
CA VAL A 75 4.30 -21.81 -1.49
C VAL A 75 2.87 -21.95 -0.96
N ALA A 76 2.58 -23.06 -0.29
CA ALA A 76 1.29 -23.32 0.37
C ALA A 76 1.11 -22.54 1.71
N GLU A 77 2.18 -21.92 2.24
CA GLU A 77 2.10 -21.11 3.44
C GLU A 77 1.58 -19.69 3.12
N PRO A 78 1.01 -18.94 4.10
CA PRO A 78 0.66 -17.53 3.92
C PRO A 78 1.84 -16.69 3.42
N LEU A 79 1.56 -15.61 2.71
CA LEU A 79 2.57 -14.63 2.31
C LEU A 79 3.19 -13.97 3.55
N PRO A 80 4.45 -13.50 3.48
CA PRO A 80 5.07 -12.86 4.63
C PRO A 80 4.50 -11.48 4.92
N VAL A 81 4.54 -11.05 6.19
CA VAL A 81 4.43 -9.64 6.55
C VAL A 81 5.73 -8.96 6.17
N LEU A 82 5.67 -7.97 5.29
CA LEU A 82 6.88 -7.33 4.75
C LEU A 82 7.59 -6.45 5.78
N ILE A 83 6.82 -5.70 6.57
CA ILE A 83 7.34 -4.78 7.59
C ILE A 83 6.61 -5.07 8.91
N PRO A 84 7.12 -6.02 9.72
CA PRO A 84 6.55 -6.30 11.04
C PRO A 84 6.79 -5.11 11.98
N HIS A 85 5.83 -4.85 12.87
CA HIS A 85 5.92 -3.81 13.87
C HIS A 85 5.23 -4.26 15.18
N PRO A 86 5.72 -3.89 16.38
CA PRO A 86 5.10 -4.30 17.65
C PRO A 86 3.64 -3.86 17.81
N ALA A 87 3.24 -2.75 17.21
CA ALA A 87 1.85 -2.27 17.24
C ALA A 87 0.91 -3.07 16.32
N LEU A 88 1.42 -3.93 15.45
CA LEU A 88 0.63 -4.85 14.64
C LEU A 88 0.24 -6.06 15.50
N THR A 89 -0.91 -5.98 16.19
CA THR A 89 -1.36 -6.96 17.18
C THR A 89 -1.90 -8.23 16.55
N HIS A 90 -2.51 -8.14 15.37
CA HIS A 90 -3.08 -9.26 14.62
C HIS A 90 -2.54 -9.26 13.19
N PRO A 91 -1.25 -9.65 12.98
CA PRO A 91 -0.70 -9.75 11.63
C PRO A 91 -1.44 -10.83 10.83
N ARG A 92 -1.95 -10.46 9.67
CA ARG A 92 -2.70 -11.36 8.81
C ARG A 92 -2.30 -11.16 7.35
N THR A 93 -1.98 -12.26 6.67
CA THR A 93 -1.64 -12.24 5.25
C THR A 93 -2.40 -13.33 4.52
N GLY A 94 -2.72 -13.08 3.25
CA GLY A 94 -3.36 -14.07 2.38
C GLY A 94 -2.39 -15.16 1.92
N TYR A 95 -2.96 -16.19 1.34
CA TYR A 95 -2.22 -17.22 0.60
C TYR A 95 -1.95 -16.77 -0.83
N CYS A 96 -1.11 -17.50 -1.56
CA CYS A 96 -0.93 -17.24 -3.00
C CYS A 96 -2.21 -17.55 -3.80
N LEU A 97 -2.94 -18.60 -3.43
CA LEU A 97 -4.32 -18.90 -3.83
C LEU A 97 -5.13 -19.12 -2.57
N ALA A 98 -6.37 -18.65 -2.54
CA ALA A 98 -7.25 -18.78 -1.39
C ALA A 98 -7.43 -20.25 -1.01
N LYS A 99 -7.31 -20.54 0.28
CA LYS A 99 -7.36 -21.91 0.80
C LYS A 99 -8.79 -22.36 1.06
N ASP A 100 -9.40 -21.84 2.13
CA ASP A 100 -10.71 -22.28 2.61
C ASP A 100 -11.75 -21.16 2.48
N GLU A 101 -11.28 -19.90 2.39
CA GLU A 101 -12.11 -18.71 2.49
C GLU A 101 -11.52 -17.57 1.67
N VAL A 102 -12.39 -16.73 1.11
CA VAL A 102 -12.03 -15.47 0.49
C VAL A 102 -12.47 -14.31 1.37
N ASN A 103 -11.64 -13.31 1.51
CA ASN A 103 -11.82 -12.18 2.42
C ASN A 103 -11.99 -10.82 1.72
N HIS A 104 -11.86 -10.79 0.40
CA HIS A 104 -12.15 -9.60 -0.42
C HIS A 104 -12.47 -9.99 -1.86
N VAL A 105 -13.22 -9.15 -2.57
CA VAL A 105 -13.42 -9.28 -4.02
C VAL A 105 -12.07 -9.17 -4.71
N GLY A 106 -11.78 -10.10 -5.63
CA GLY A 106 -10.54 -10.13 -6.40
C GLY A 106 -9.43 -11.02 -5.81
N GLU A 107 -9.66 -11.66 -4.66
CA GLU A 107 -8.71 -12.65 -4.12
C GLU A 107 -8.53 -13.82 -5.07
N ALA A 108 -7.28 -14.24 -5.30
CA ALA A 108 -6.97 -15.31 -6.26
C ALA A 108 -7.35 -16.67 -5.70
N ILE A 109 -8.07 -17.49 -6.50
CA ILE A 109 -8.56 -18.82 -6.09
C ILE A 109 -7.88 -19.92 -6.88
N ALA A 110 -7.71 -19.72 -8.19
CA ALA A 110 -7.04 -20.67 -9.07
C ALA A 110 -6.19 -19.94 -10.09
N MET A 111 -5.18 -20.63 -10.63
CA MET A 111 -4.33 -20.15 -11.71
C MET A 111 -4.38 -21.15 -12.86
N VAL A 112 -4.73 -20.69 -14.06
CA VAL A 112 -4.66 -21.45 -15.31
C VAL A 112 -3.42 -21.03 -16.06
N VAL A 113 -2.71 -21.99 -16.65
CA VAL A 113 -1.58 -21.75 -17.54
C VAL A 113 -1.89 -22.37 -18.90
N ALA A 114 -1.84 -21.58 -19.97
CA ALA A 114 -2.14 -22.03 -21.33
C ALA A 114 -1.12 -21.50 -22.35
N THR A 115 -1.22 -21.94 -23.58
CA THR A 115 -0.30 -21.58 -24.66
C THR A 115 -0.38 -20.12 -25.09
N ASN A 116 -1.46 -19.43 -24.77
CA ASN A 116 -1.61 -17.99 -24.94
C ASN A 116 -2.66 -17.42 -23.99
N ARG A 117 -2.74 -16.07 -23.92
CA ARG A 117 -3.61 -15.35 -23.02
C ARG A 117 -5.09 -15.66 -23.20
N TYR A 118 -5.56 -15.73 -24.44
CA TYR A 118 -6.99 -15.93 -24.72
C TYR A 118 -7.46 -17.29 -24.20
N LEU A 119 -6.68 -18.34 -24.44
CA LEU A 119 -7.01 -19.69 -23.97
C LEU A 119 -6.91 -19.80 -22.44
N ALA A 120 -5.95 -19.10 -21.81
CA ALA A 120 -5.85 -19.05 -20.36
C ALA A 120 -7.07 -18.36 -19.72
N GLU A 121 -7.52 -17.23 -20.29
CA GLU A 121 -8.71 -16.50 -19.85
C GLU A 121 -10.00 -17.29 -20.12
N ASP A 122 -10.15 -17.90 -21.29
CA ASP A 122 -11.32 -18.75 -21.62
C ASP A 122 -11.42 -19.95 -20.67
N ALA A 123 -10.31 -20.60 -20.36
CA ALA A 123 -10.30 -21.72 -19.42
C ALA A 123 -10.60 -21.24 -17.98
N ALA A 124 -10.02 -20.11 -17.55
CA ALA A 124 -10.31 -19.54 -16.25
C ALA A 124 -11.81 -19.22 -16.06
N GLN A 125 -12.50 -18.79 -17.12
CA GLN A 125 -13.94 -18.54 -17.08
C GLN A 125 -14.81 -19.81 -17.00
N ARG A 126 -14.25 -20.99 -17.32
CA ARG A 126 -14.95 -22.27 -17.19
C ARG A 126 -14.82 -22.91 -15.83
N ILE A 127 -13.88 -22.44 -15.00
CA ILE A 127 -13.75 -22.90 -13.61
C ILE A 127 -14.96 -22.40 -12.82
N ARG A 128 -15.65 -23.34 -12.16
CA ARG A 128 -16.82 -23.03 -11.32
C ARG A 128 -16.43 -23.17 -9.86
N VAL A 129 -16.65 -22.11 -9.10
CA VAL A 129 -16.41 -22.10 -7.66
C VAL A 129 -17.75 -22.00 -6.95
N THR A 130 -18.00 -22.94 -6.04
CA THR A 130 -19.17 -22.93 -5.16
C THR A 130 -18.82 -22.26 -3.85
N TYR A 131 -19.62 -21.29 -3.44
CA TYR A 131 -19.37 -20.50 -2.24
C TYR A 131 -20.52 -20.63 -1.22
N ASP A 132 -20.13 -20.55 0.05
CA ASP A 132 -21.04 -20.29 1.17
C ASP A 132 -20.76 -18.85 1.66
N SER A 133 -21.69 -17.92 1.38
CA SER A 133 -21.50 -16.50 1.67
C SER A 133 -21.48 -16.22 3.17
N LEU A 134 -20.54 -15.42 3.62
CA LEU A 134 -20.38 -14.99 5.00
C LEU A 134 -20.76 -13.51 5.17
N PRO A 135 -21.04 -13.07 6.41
CA PRO A 135 -21.28 -11.66 6.71
C PRO A 135 -20.08 -10.78 6.29
N VAL A 136 -20.36 -9.59 5.78
CA VAL A 136 -19.38 -8.69 5.18
C VAL A 136 -19.24 -7.43 6.01
N VAL A 137 -18.01 -6.95 6.21
CA VAL A 137 -17.66 -5.68 6.86
C VAL A 137 -17.01 -4.77 5.83
N VAL A 138 -17.68 -3.69 5.45
CA VAL A 138 -17.17 -2.69 4.51
C VAL A 138 -17.24 -1.30 5.12
N GLY A 139 -16.14 -0.56 5.01
CA GLY A 139 -16.00 0.78 5.57
C GLY A 139 -15.56 0.80 7.04
N VAL A 140 -14.90 1.89 7.38
CA VAL A 140 -14.29 2.09 8.70
C VAL A 140 -15.33 2.09 9.83
N GLU A 141 -16.51 2.70 9.61
CA GLU A 141 -17.56 2.77 10.61
C GLU A 141 -18.10 1.39 10.98
N ALA A 142 -18.37 0.54 9.97
CA ALA A 142 -18.84 -0.82 10.21
C ALA A 142 -17.77 -1.68 10.92
N ALA A 143 -16.51 -1.52 10.51
CA ALA A 143 -15.39 -2.21 11.14
C ALA A 143 -15.22 -1.78 12.61
N ARG A 144 -15.32 -0.48 12.91
CA ARG A 144 -15.25 0.07 14.27
C ARG A 144 -16.40 -0.39 15.17
N ALA A 145 -17.60 -0.52 14.61
CA ALA A 145 -18.76 -1.01 15.34
C ALA A 145 -18.61 -2.46 15.79
N ALA A 146 -17.77 -3.23 15.11
CA ALA A 146 -17.37 -4.62 15.44
C ALA A 146 -18.54 -5.58 15.70
N GLN A 147 -19.69 -5.35 15.08
CA GLN A 147 -20.85 -6.25 15.17
C GLN A 147 -20.61 -7.57 14.43
N THR A 148 -19.75 -7.52 13.43
CA THR A 148 -19.26 -8.65 12.65
C THR A 148 -17.73 -8.56 12.61
N LEU A 149 -17.05 -9.69 12.70
CA LEU A 149 -15.61 -9.77 12.55
C LEU A 149 -15.24 -10.20 11.13
N VAL A 150 -14.19 -9.58 10.58
CA VAL A 150 -13.58 -9.99 9.30
C VAL A 150 -12.76 -11.27 9.51
N HIS A 151 -12.10 -11.39 10.67
CA HIS A 151 -11.37 -12.56 11.11
C HIS A 151 -11.76 -12.87 12.55
N ASP A 152 -12.19 -14.09 12.82
CA ASP A 152 -12.74 -14.52 14.12
C ASP A 152 -11.77 -14.31 15.30
N ASP A 153 -10.47 -14.33 15.03
CA ASP A 153 -9.40 -14.17 16.01
C ASP A 153 -8.84 -12.73 16.10
N ALA A 154 -9.48 -11.76 15.42
CA ALA A 154 -9.13 -10.34 15.47
C ALA A 154 -10.25 -9.52 16.13
N PRO A 155 -10.34 -9.50 17.48
CA PRO A 155 -11.42 -8.83 18.20
C PRO A 155 -11.44 -7.33 17.87
N GLY A 156 -12.64 -6.80 17.70
CA GLY A 156 -12.84 -5.40 17.32
C GLY A 156 -12.42 -5.07 15.90
N ASN A 157 -12.17 -6.06 15.04
CA ASN A 157 -11.54 -5.89 13.72
C ASN A 157 -10.20 -5.17 13.76
N ILE A 158 -9.50 -5.14 14.91
CA ILE A 158 -8.27 -4.38 15.09
C ILE A 158 -7.08 -5.18 14.58
N ALA A 159 -6.43 -4.68 13.52
CA ALA A 159 -5.16 -5.19 13.04
C ALA A 159 -3.99 -4.61 13.83
N ALA A 160 -4.06 -3.31 14.13
CA ALA A 160 -3.00 -2.58 14.83
C ALA A 160 -3.57 -1.42 15.65
N HIS A 161 -2.85 -1.08 16.71
CA HIS A 161 -3.13 0.09 17.57
C HIS A 161 -1.82 0.73 18.00
N LEU A 162 -1.75 2.06 17.92
CA LEU A 162 -0.59 2.81 18.36
C LEU A 162 -1.02 4.16 18.97
N LEU A 163 -0.39 4.51 20.09
CA LEU A 163 -0.44 5.82 20.73
C LEU A 163 0.96 6.43 20.79
N GLN A 164 1.09 7.70 20.39
CA GLN A 164 2.27 8.52 20.68
C GLN A 164 1.84 9.84 21.28
N GLU A 165 2.57 10.32 22.30
CA GLU A 165 2.31 11.58 22.96
C GLU A 165 3.60 12.34 23.25
N VAL A 166 3.58 13.65 23.02
CA VAL A 166 4.67 14.59 23.30
C VAL A 166 4.11 15.77 24.09
N GLY A 167 4.66 16.03 25.25
CA GLY A 167 4.13 17.02 26.21
C GLY A 167 2.90 16.49 26.95
N ASP A 168 2.26 17.35 27.71
CA ASP A 168 1.01 17.05 28.43
C ASP A 168 -0.18 17.67 27.68
N VAL A 169 -0.74 16.87 26.77
CA VAL A 169 -1.87 17.31 25.92
C VAL A 169 -3.10 17.64 26.76
N THR A 170 -3.36 16.87 27.80
CA THR A 170 -4.53 17.09 28.66
C THR A 170 -4.46 18.43 29.38
N ALA A 171 -3.31 18.72 29.98
CA ALA A 171 -3.10 20.01 30.66
C ALA A 171 -3.10 21.19 29.68
N ALA A 172 -2.42 21.05 28.55
CA ALA A 172 -2.35 22.08 27.50
C ALA A 172 -3.73 22.36 26.87
N MET A 173 -4.54 21.33 26.63
CA MET A 173 -5.91 21.49 26.15
C MET A 173 -6.82 22.18 27.14
N ALA A 174 -6.73 21.83 28.44
CA ALA A 174 -7.51 22.44 29.50
C ALA A 174 -7.14 23.91 29.73
N ALA A 175 -5.90 24.31 29.43
CA ALA A 175 -5.41 25.70 29.57
C ALA A 175 -5.67 26.53 28.30
N ALA A 176 -6.06 25.93 27.19
CA ALA A 176 -6.26 26.63 25.92
C ALA A 176 -7.51 27.55 26.00
N PRO A 177 -7.39 28.84 25.63
CA PRO A 177 -8.54 29.75 25.55
C PRO A 177 -9.61 29.31 24.57
N ASN A 178 -9.19 28.69 23.47
CA ASN A 178 -10.08 28.22 22.40
C ASN A 178 -9.82 26.74 22.11
N THR A 179 -10.91 26.00 21.81
CA THR A 179 -10.85 24.61 21.36
C THR A 179 -11.80 24.39 20.19
N LEU A 180 -11.37 23.58 19.25
CA LEU A 180 -12.20 23.10 18.13
C LEU A 180 -12.00 21.58 17.95
N THR A 181 -13.08 20.90 17.56
CA THR A 181 -13.02 19.50 17.14
C THR A 181 -13.51 19.40 15.70
N LEU A 182 -12.75 18.73 14.86
CA LEU A 182 -13.06 18.46 13.47
C LEU A 182 -13.19 16.95 13.27
N ASP A 183 -14.29 16.53 12.66
CA ASP A 183 -14.46 15.19 12.12
C ASP A 183 -14.17 15.24 10.62
N LEU A 184 -13.18 14.48 10.19
CA LEU A 184 -12.65 14.49 8.83
C LEU A 184 -12.70 13.08 8.25
N GLU A 185 -13.08 12.99 6.98
CA GLU A 185 -13.11 11.74 6.25
C GLU A 185 -12.26 11.83 5.00
N ILE A 186 -11.56 10.76 4.70
CA ILE A 186 -10.80 10.58 3.47
C ILE A 186 -11.21 9.25 2.86
N GLU A 187 -11.78 9.35 1.67
CA GLU A 187 -12.24 8.21 0.91
C GLU A 187 -11.09 7.29 0.48
N ARG A 188 -11.42 6.01 0.37
CA ARG A 188 -10.53 5.01 -0.18
C ARG A 188 -10.29 5.26 -1.67
N SER A 189 -9.05 5.11 -2.15
CA SER A 189 -8.69 5.31 -3.55
C SER A 189 -7.72 4.26 -4.06
N ALA A 190 -7.83 3.93 -5.36
CA ALA A 190 -6.93 3.02 -6.03
C ALA A 190 -5.78 3.76 -6.72
N CYS A 191 -4.60 3.17 -6.70
CA CYS A 191 -3.45 3.64 -7.45
C CYS A 191 -3.52 3.12 -8.89
N MET A 192 -3.44 3.98 -9.89
CA MET A 192 -3.67 3.68 -11.31
C MET A 192 -2.42 3.91 -12.17
N PRO A 193 -1.38 3.07 -12.11
CA PRO A 193 -0.30 3.15 -13.08
C PRO A 193 -0.81 2.82 -14.49
N MET A 194 -0.21 3.41 -15.51
CA MET A 194 -0.57 3.13 -16.92
C MET A 194 -0.31 1.66 -17.27
N GLU A 195 0.79 1.11 -16.81
CA GLU A 195 1.10 -0.32 -16.88
C GLU A 195 0.56 -1.03 -15.64
N GLY A 196 -0.24 -2.09 -15.80
CA GLY A 196 -0.65 -3.00 -14.72
C GLY A 196 0.56 -3.71 -14.10
N LYS A 197 0.33 -4.56 -13.09
CA LYS A 197 1.36 -5.49 -12.61
C LYS A 197 1.66 -6.54 -13.69
N GLY A 198 2.81 -7.18 -13.57
CA GLY A 198 3.12 -8.29 -14.45
C GLY A 198 4.40 -9.00 -14.04
N VAL A 199 4.47 -10.27 -14.38
CA VAL A 199 5.60 -11.17 -14.11
C VAL A 199 5.85 -12.04 -15.33
N PHE A 200 7.11 -12.15 -15.71
CA PHE A 200 7.58 -13.12 -16.70
C PHE A 200 8.73 -13.92 -16.09
N ALA A 201 8.62 -15.23 -16.07
CA ALA A 201 9.58 -16.13 -15.46
C ALA A 201 10.16 -17.12 -16.47
N ARG A 202 11.47 -17.31 -16.38
CA ARG A 202 12.23 -18.28 -17.17
C ARG A 202 12.93 -19.25 -16.24
N TRP A 203 12.75 -20.54 -16.48
CA TRP A 203 13.46 -21.60 -15.78
C TRP A 203 14.57 -22.16 -16.64
N ASP A 204 15.76 -22.22 -16.07
CA ASP A 204 16.92 -22.91 -16.66
C ASP A 204 17.13 -24.23 -15.91
N ALA A 205 16.83 -25.35 -16.60
CA ALA A 205 16.90 -26.67 -16.02
C ALA A 205 18.36 -27.16 -15.84
N ASP A 206 19.28 -26.72 -16.68
CA ASP A 206 20.69 -27.12 -16.61
C ASP A 206 21.38 -26.39 -15.45
N GLU A 207 21.14 -25.11 -15.32
CA GLU A 207 21.70 -24.29 -14.25
C GLU A 207 20.89 -24.35 -12.95
N GLN A 208 19.71 -24.99 -12.97
CA GLN A 208 18.75 -24.95 -11.84
C GLN A 208 18.55 -23.52 -11.31
N SER A 209 18.30 -22.60 -12.24
CA SER A 209 18.21 -21.17 -11.95
C SER A 209 16.93 -20.57 -12.51
N LEU A 210 16.49 -19.48 -11.88
CA LEU A 210 15.26 -18.76 -12.18
C LEU A 210 15.58 -17.30 -12.50
N ARG A 211 15.15 -16.85 -13.68
CA ARG A 211 15.18 -15.44 -14.06
C ARG A 211 13.77 -14.91 -14.13
N ILE A 212 13.50 -13.88 -13.36
CA ILE A 212 12.21 -13.21 -13.22
C ILE A 212 12.33 -11.80 -13.78
N TYR A 213 11.39 -11.43 -14.62
CA TYR A 213 11.13 -10.03 -14.96
C TYR A 213 9.83 -9.65 -14.27
N SER A 214 9.84 -8.58 -13.46
CA SER A 214 8.66 -8.09 -12.76
C SER A 214 8.52 -6.59 -12.94
N SER A 215 7.30 -6.14 -13.23
CA SER A 215 6.96 -4.72 -13.20
C SER A 215 6.85 -4.26 -11.75
N THR A 216 8.00 -3.99 -11.11
CA THR A 216 8.14 -3.77 -9.67
C THR A 216 8.98 -2.53 -9.36
N GLN A 217 8.75 -1.94 -8.18
CA GLN A 217 9.59 -0.87 -7.60
C GLN A 217 10.76 -1.43 -6.78
N THR A 218 10.84 -2.77 -6.58
CA THR A 218 11.80 -3.40 -5.67
C THR A 218 12.25 -4.80 -6.14
N SER A 219 12.98 -4.86 -7.25
CA SER A 219 13.46 -6.13 -7.82
C SER A 219 14.28 -6.99 -6.83
N THR A 220 15.06 -6.35 -5.95
CA THR A 220 15.83 -7.06 -4.92
C THR A 220 14.93 -7.71 -3.86
N GLY A 221 13.83 -7.03 -3.48
CA GLY A 221 12.84 -7.56 -2.55
C GLY A 221 12.07 -8.75 -3.15
N VAL A 222 11.59 -8.60 -4.39
CA VAL A 222 10.94 -9.70 -5.14
C VAL A 222 11.86 -10.91 -5.24
N ARG A 223 13.12 -10.70 -5.63
CA ARG A 223 14.14 -11.76 -5.70
C ARG A 223 14.25 -12.54 -4.39
N ALA A 224 14.40 -11.81 -3.27
CA ALA A 224 14.58 -12.43 -1.96
C ALA A 224 13.32 -13.20 -1.52
N ALA A 225 12.14 -12.60 -1.70
CA ALA A 225 10.87 -13.19 -1.32
C ALA A 225 10.55 -14.46 -2.14
N VAL A 226 10.75 -14.42 -3.45
CA VAL A 226 10.53 -15.58 -4.34
C VAL A 226 11.53 -16.70 -4.02
N ALA A 227 12.82 -16.37 -3.84
CA ALA A 227 13.82 -17.36 -3.46
C ALA A 227 13.43 -18.07 -2.14
N ALA A 228 12.98 -17.33 -1.13
CA ALA A 228 12.52 -17.88 0.14
C ALA A 228 11.27 -18.76 -0.02
N LYS A 229 10.27 -18.31 -0.79
CA LYS A 229 9.03 -19.05 -1.03
C LYS A 229 9.25 -20.34 -1.82
N LEU A 230 10.12 -20.32 -2.82
CA LEU A 230 10.44 -21.49 -3.63
C LEU A 230 11.51 -22.40 -3.00
N GLY A 231 12.08 -22.02 -1.83
CA GLY A 231 13.14 -22.76 -1.17
C GLY A 231 14.42 -22.83 -2.02
N MET A 232 14.70 -21.79 -2.79
CA MET A 232 15.87 -21.73 -3.68
C MET A 232 17.01 -20.89 -3.06
N PRO A 233 18.28 -21.25 -3.33
CA PRO A 233 19.40 -20.38 -2.99
C PRO A 233 19.25 -19.03 -3.71
N LEU A 234 19.48 -17.91 -2.99
CA LEU A 234 19.38 -16.56 -3.55
C LEU A 234 20.26 -16.35 -4.78
N ALA A 235 21.42 -17.03 -4.85
CA ALA A 235 22.32 -16.97 -6.01
C ALA A 235 21.74 -17.61 -7.28
N LYS A 236 20.69 -18.45 -7.17
CA LYS A 236 20.03 -19.12 -8.27
C LYS A 236 18.75 -18.41 -8.74
N VAL A 237 18.43 -17.25 -8.13
CA VAL A 237 17.27 -16.42 -8.52
C VAL A 237 17.78 -15.05 -8.92
N GLU A 238 17.40 -14.61 -10.11
CA GLU A 238 17.62 -13.24 -10.60
C GLU A 238 16.26 -12.56 -10.79
N CYS A 239 16.13 -11.30 -10.40
CA CYS A 239 14.95 -10.49 -10.68
C CYS A 239 15.33 -9.16 -11.32
N ILE A 240 14.76 -8.88 -12.47
CA ILE A 240 15.00 -7.70 -13.29
C ILE A 240 13.69 -6.91 -13.38
N ALA A 241 13.76 -5.62 -13.03
CA ALA A 241 12.71 -4.67 -13.38
C ALA A 241 13.02 -4.11 -14.77
N PRO A 242 12.21 -4.40 -15.82
CA PRO A 242 12.35 -3.75 -17.12
C PRO A 242 11.96 -2.26 -17.03
N ASP A 243 11.62 -1.62 -18.13
CA ASP A 243 10.95 -0.32 -18.03
C ASP A 243 9.61 -0.50 -17.31
N VAL A 244 9.35 0.34 -16.30
CA VAL A 244 8.14 0.26 -15.49
C VAL A 244 7.23 1.45 -15.79
N GLY A 245 6.02 1.16 -16.24
CA GLY A 245 5.01 2.13 -16.66
C GLY A 245 4.21 2.74 -15.51
N GLY A 246 4.92 3.09 -14.42
CA GLY A 246 4.36 3.63 -13.18
C GLY A 246 4.21 2.57 -12.09
N GLY A 247 4.45 2.99 -10.86
CA GLY A 247 4.33 2.12 -9.67
C GLY A 247 3.54 2.79 -8.56
N PHE A 248 3.92 4.01 -8.20
CA PHE A 248 3.28 4.90 -7.23
C PHE A 248 2.99 4.30 -5.85
N GLY A 249 3.60 3.16 -5.53
CA GLY A 249 3.41 2.44 -4.28
C GLY A 249 2.78 1.05 -4.45
N VAL A 250 1.86 0.85 -5.39
CA VAL A 250 1.23 -0.47 -5.60
C VAL A 250 2.24 -1.55 -5.97
N LYS A 251 3.28 -1.21 -6.71
CA LYS A 251 4.34 -2.13 -7.13
C LYS A 251 5.53 -2.21 -6.15
N ILE A 252 5.42 -1.59 -4.94
CA ILE A 252 6.44 -1.73 -3.89
C ILE A 252 6.19 -2.93 -2.98
N MET A 253 4.92 -3.34 -2.84
CA MET A 253 4.60 -4.56 -2.12
C MET A 253 5.22 -5.77 -2.85
N HIS A 254 5.75 -6.71 -2.07
CA HIS A 254 6.35 -7.94 -2.58
C HIS A 254 6.41 -9.01 -1.46
N PRO A 255 6.25 -10.29 -1.80
CA PRO A 255 5.78 -10.72 -3.10
C PRO A 255 4.27 -10.53 -3.22
N TRP A 256 3.81 -10.19 -4.41
CA TRP A 256 2.44 -10.44 -4.81
C TRP A 256 2.23 -11.95 -5.04
N PRO A 257 1.01 -12.49 -4.91
CA PRO A 257 0.71 -13.89 -5.25
C PRO A 257 1.27 -14.31 -6.61
N GLU A 258 1.08 -13.48 -7.60
CA GLU A 258 1.49 -13.72 -9.00
C GLU A 258 3.03 -13.75 -9.14
N GLU A 259 3.75 -12.95 -8.34
CA GLU A 259 5.22 -12.94 -8.31
C GLU A 259 5.81 -14.25 -7.75
N VAL A 260 5.01 -15.02 -7.00
CA VAL A 260 5.39 -16.36 -6.49
C VAL A 260 4.94 -17.43 -7.45
N LEU A 261 3.68 -17.41 -7.89
CA LEU A 261 3.04 -18.49 -8.63
C LEU A 261 3.55 -18.61 -10.06
N VAL A 262 3.78 -17.49 -10.75
CA VAL A 262 4.29 -17.51 -12.14
C VAL A 262 5.69 -18.12 -12.20
N PRO A 263 6.67 -17.76 -11.36
CA PRO A 263 7.97 -18.41 -11.29
C PRO A 263 7.89 -19.87 -10.82
N TRP A 264 6.99 -20.19 -9.89
CA TRP A 264 6.76 -21.54 -9.42
C TRP A 264 6.27 -22.45 -10.54
N ALA A 265 5.27 -21.99 -11.32
CA ALA A 265 4.75 -22.72 -12.47
C ALA A 265 5.80 -22.88 -13.58
N ALA A 266 6.60 -21.85 -13.86
CA ALA A 266 7.69 -21.93 -14.82
C ALA A 266 8.69 -23.05 -14.47
N ARG A 267 9.03 -23.17 -13.17
CA ARG A 267 9.91 -24.23 -12.66
C ARG A 267 9.27 -25.62 -12.79
N LEU A 268 7.99 -25.77 -12.46
CA LEU A 268 7.29 -27.05 -12.52
C LEU A 268 7.14 -27.55 -13.95
N LEU A 269 6.77 -26.64 -14.86
CA LEU A 269 6.51 -26.96 -16.26
C LEU A 269 7.81 -27.07 -17.10
N GLY A 270 8.94 -26.57 -16.57
CA GLY A 270 10.20 -26.48 -17.32
C GLY A 270 10.09 -25.53 -18.51
N ARG A 271 9.17 -24.57 -18.49
CA ARG A 271 8.86 -23.66 -19.60
C ARG A 271 8.71 -22.22 -19.10
N ASP A 272 8.95 -21.28 -20.00
CA ASP A 272 8.73 -19.86 -19.72
C ASP A 272 7.24 -19.59 -19.48
N VAL A 273 6.88 -18.87 -18.40
CA VAL A 273 5.51 -18.48 -18.05
C VAL A 273 5.43 -16.98 -17.82
N LYS A 274 4.37 -16.35 -18.32
CA LYS A 274 4.10 -14.92 -18.22
C LYS A 274 2.69 -14.66 -17.70
N TRP A 275 2.51 -13.60 -16.94
CA TRP A 275 1.23 -13.01 -16.57
C TRP A 275 1.31 -11.51 -16.68
N THR A 276 0.26 -10.88 -17.18
CA THR A 276 0.07 -9.43 -17.20
C THR A 276 -1.34 -9.08 -16.74
N GLU A 277 -1.42 -8.22 -15.74
CA GLU A 277 -2.66 -7.74 -15.16
C GLU A 277 -3.43 -6.86 -16.14
N ASP A 278 -4.71 -7.10 -16.35
CA ASP A 278 -5.57 -6.17 -17.06
C ASP A 278 -6.13 -5.08 -16.12
N ARG A 279 -6.81 -4.10 -16.68
CA ARG A 279 -7.33 -2.97 -15.89
C ARG A 279 -8.48 -3.35 -14.96
N ARG A 280 -9.32 -4.28 -15.34
CA ARG A 280 -10.41 -4.78 -14.50
C ARG A 280 -9.85 -5.56 -13.31
N GLU A 281 -8.90 -6.46 -13.59
CA GLU A 281 -8.19 -7.21 -12.56
C GLU A 281 -7.46 -6.28 -11.58
N HIS A 282 -6.81 -5.22 -12.09
CA HIS A 282 -6.15 -4.22 -11.27
C HIS A 282 -7.09 -3.58 -10.26
N PHE A 283 -8.32 -3.21 -10.67
CA PHE A 283 -9.29 -2.58 -9.76
C PHE A 283 -9.74 -3.48 -8.60
N ILE A 284 -9.83 -4.78 -8.82
CA ILE A 284 -10.40 -5.71 -7.85
C ILE A 284 -9.35 -6.48 -7.05
N SER A 285 -8.13 -6.67 -7.57
CA SER A 285 -7.11 -7.54 -6.97
C SER A 285 -5.81 -6.85 -6.60
N SER A 286 -5.64 -5.59 -7.01
CA SER A 286 -4.45 -4.82 -6.64
C SER A 286 -4.65 -4.15 -5.27
N ALA A 287 -3.88 -3.12 -4.93
CA ALA A 287 -3.98 -2.46 -3.64
C ALA A 287 -4.70 -1.13 -3.73
N HIS A 288 -5.38 -0.79 -2.65
CA HIS A 288 -5.91 0.55 -2.40
C HIS A 288 -5.14 1.26 -1.30
N GLU A 289 -5.53 2.53 -1.02
CA GLU A 289 -5.01 3.33 0.09
C GLU A 289 -5.98 4.49 0.39
N ARG A 290 -5.66 5.35 1.30
CA ARG A 290 -6.30 6.59 1.77
C ARG A 290 -7.35 6.40 2.86
N GLY A 291 -8.28 5.48 2.78
CA GLY A 291 -9.44 5.36 3.66
C GLY A 291 -9.15 5.62 5.15
N GLN A 292 -9.57 6.77 5.69
CA GLN A 292 -9.44 7.11 7.11
C GLN A 292 -10.61 7.98 7.59
N LEU A 293 -11.10 7.69 8.79
CA LEU A 293 -11.89 8.62 9.59
C LEU A 293 -10.97 9.23 10.64
N GLN A 294 -10.99 10.55 10.79
CA GLN A 294 -10.10 11.27 11.70
C GLN A 294 -10.91 12.23 12.56
N GLN A 295 -10.65 12.25 13.86
CA GLN A 295 -11.14 13.26 14.77
C GLN A 295 -9.95 14.06 15.30
N VAL A 296 -9.95 15.36 15.05
CA VAL A 296 -8.87 16.27 15.43
C VAL A 296 -9.41 17.28 16.41
N THR A 297 -8.93 17.26 17.63
CA THR A 297 -9.21 18.30 18.63
C THR A 297 -7.98 19.17 18.80
N VAL A 298 -8.15 20.49 18.65
CA VAL A 298 -7.07 21.48 18.74
C VAL A 298 -7.37 22.53 19.78
N GLY A 299 -6.40 22.82 20.64
CA GLY A 299 -6.38 23.93 21.58
C GLY A 299 -5.43 25.02 21.08
N PHE A 300 -5.88 26.29 21.09
CA PHE A 300 -5.12 27.44 20.59
C PHE A 300 -5.46 28.71 21.33
N ASP A 301 -4.56 29.73 21.28
CA ASP A 301 -4.77 31.04 21.87
C ASP A 301 -5.54 32.00 20.94
N ASP A 302 -5.81 33.20 21.41
CA ASP A 302 -6.55 34.24 20.66
C ASP A 302 -5.74 34.80 19.47
N GLU A 303 -4.44 34.56 19.43
CA GLU A 303 -3.56 34.87 18.31
C GLU A 303 -3.45 33.71 17.30
N GLY A 304 -4.00 32.54 17.63
CA GLY A 304 -4.00 31.35 16.75
C GLY A 304 -2.72 30.51 16.84
N HIS A 305 -1.95 30.61 17.95
CA HIS A 305 -0.85 29.68 18.20
C HIS A 305 -1.38 28.34 18.70
N LEU A 306 -0.84 27.25 18.18
CA LEU A 306 -1.17 25.88 18.55
C LEU A 306 -0.61 25.55 19.94
N LEU A 307 -1.48 25.34 20.91
CA LEU A 307 -1.11 24.95 22.28
C LEU A 307 -1.15 23.42 22.45
N ALA A 308 -2.17 22.77 21.93
CA ALA A 308 -2.33 21.32 21.98
C ALA A 308 -3.02 20.78 20.72
N LEU A 309 -2.64 19.58 20.33
CA LEU A 309 -3.27 18.84 19.24
C LEU A 309 -3.50 17.40 19.69
N ASP A 310 -4.76 16.95 19.68
CA ASP A 310 -5.17 15.58 20.01
C ASP A 310 -5.85 14.96 18.80
N VAL A 311 -5.28 13.92 18.25
CA VAL A 311 -5.73 13.29 17.01
C VAL A 311 -6.03 11.82 17.26
N GLN A 312 -7.26 11.44 16.95
CA GLN A 312 -7.65 10.03 16.86
C GLN A 312 -8.04 9.71 15.43
N PHE A 313 -7.60 8.56 14.92
CA PHE A 313 -8.05 8.12 13.60
C PHE A 313 -8.16 6.61 13.44
N TRP A 314 -9.07 6.21 12.57
CA TRP A 314 -9.32 4.83 12.18
C TRP A 314 -8.96 4.65 10.72
N HIS A 315 -8.05 3.72 10.45
CA HIS A 315 -7.52 3.44 9.12
C HIS A 315 -8.16 2.16 8.57
N ASP A 316 -8.73 2.23 7.36
CA ASP A 316 -9.19 1.06 6.63
C ASP A 316 -8.01 0.29 6.06
N ASN A 317 -7.71 -0.86 6.67
CA ASN A 317 -6.56 -1.68 6.29
C ASN A 317 -6.86 -2.67 5.14
N GLY A 318 -8.14 -2.92 4.86
CA GLY A 318 -8.55 -4.04 4.03
C GLY A 318 -8.46 -5.38 4.77
N ALA A 319 -8.54 -6.47 4.04
CA ALA A 319 -8.63 -7.82 4.64
C ALA A 319 -7.30 -8.33 5.21
N TYR A 320 -6.17 -7.77 4.79
CA TYR A 320 -4.83 -8.27 5.15
C TYR A 320 -3.84 -7.16 5.45
N THR A 321 -2.76 -7.50 6.19
CA THR A 321 -1.70 -6.57 6.63
C THR A 321 -0.33 -6.88 6.01
N PRO A 322 -0.20 -7.19 4.71
CA PRO A 322 1.09 -7.64 4.16
C PRO A 322 2.16 -6.54 4.23
N TYR A 323 1.78 -5.27 4.20
CA TYR A 323 2.69 -4.13 4.31
C TYR A 323 2.84 -3.59 5.74
N GLY A 324 2.25 -4.26 6.74
CA GLY A 324 2.26 -3.83 8.14
C GLY A 324 1.46 -2.55 8.36
N ILE A 325 2.00 -1.65 9.21
CA ILE A 325 1.33 -0.41 9.62
C ILE A 325 1.97 0.86 9.04
N ILE A 326 2.68 0.76 7.94
CA ILE A 326 3.46 1.87 7.39
C ILE A 326 2.59 3.08 7.07
N VAL A 327 1.42 2.89 6.47
CA VAL A 327 0.52 3.98 6.10
C VAL A 327 0.02 4.75 7.32
N PRO A 328 -0.63 4.12 8.33
CA PRO A 328 -1.13 4.86 9.49
C PRO A 328 -0.02 5.44 10.37
N ILE A 329 1.15 4.80 10.53
CA ILE A 329 2.24 5.39 11.30
C ILE A 329 2.83 6.62 10.62
N ILE A 330 2.88 6.64 9.29
CA ILE A 330 3.29 7.84 8.54
C ILE A 330 2.24 8.95 8.68
N THR A 331 0.93 8.62 8.63
CA THR A 331 -0.11 9.61 8.93
C THR A 331 0.14 10.25 10.31
N ALA A 332 0.28 9.43 11.35
CA ALA A 332 0.46 9.88 12.72
C ALA A 332 1.70 10.77 12.92
N THR A 333 2.83 10.38 12.33
CA THR A 333 4.11 11.05 12.56
C THR A 333 4.37 12.23 11.63
N GLN A 334 3.76 12.27 10.44
CA GLN A 334 3.96 13.35 9.46
C GLN A 334 2.82 14.37 9.42
N LEU A 335 1.80 14.19 10.27
CA LEU A 335 0.64 15.07 10.35
C LEU A 335 1.05 16.51 10.70
N LEU A 336 1.97 16.68 11.62
CA LEU A 336 2.43 18.00 12.09
C LEU A 336 3.00 18.86 10.95
N GLY A 337 3.57 18.26 9.89
CA GLY A 337 4.16 19.01 8.78
C GLY A 337 5.18 20.05 9.25
N PRO A 338 5.06 21.31 8.86
CA PRO A 338 5.97 22.38 9.24
C PRO A 338 5.64 23.03 10.61
N TYR A 339 4.62 22.52 11.34
CA TYR A 339 4.08 23.16 12.54
C TYR A 339 4.61 22.53 13.83
N LYS A 340 4.62 23.34 14.90
CA LYS A 340 5.09 22.96 16.23
C LYS A 340 4.03 23.25 17.30
N PRO A 341 3.06 22.36 17.54
CA PRO A 341 2.15 22.49 18.67
C PRO A 341 2.94 22.38 20.00
N GLY A 342 2.42 23.02 21.06
CA GLY A 342 3.00 22.91 22.41
C GLY A 342 2.96 21.49 22.97
N ALA A 343 1.90 20.75 22.67
CA ALA A 343 1.74 19.32 22.98
C ALA A 343 1.01 18.61 21.84
N TYR A 344 1.34 17.33 21.64
CA TYR A 344 0.76 16.52 20.58
C TYR A 344 0.49 15.10 21.06
N ARG A 345 -0.73 14.61 20.86
CA ARG A 345 -1.11 13.21 21.03
C ARG A 345 -1.74 12.69 19.74
N VAL A 346 -1.35 11.52 19.32
CA VAL A 346 -1.95 10.82 18.19
C VAL A 346 -2.17 9.37 18.56
N GLU A 347 -3.41 8.92 18.36
CA GLU A 347 -3.80 7.54 18.58
C GLU A 347 -4.50 7.01 17.33
N PHE A 348 -4.12 5.82 16.86
CA PHE A 348 -4.78 5.23 15.72
C PHE A 348 -5.09 3.75 15.89
N TRP A 349 -6.16 3.33 15.23
CA TRP A 349 -6.54 1.95 15.01
C TRP A 349 -6.52 1.64 13.52
N SER A 350 -5.80 0.60 13.12
CA SER A 350 -5.88 0.04 11.77
C SER A 350 -6.88 -1.11 11.81
N LEU A 351 -7.95 -1.03 11.02
CA LEU A 351 -9.08 -1.94 11.10
C LEU A 351 -9.16 -2.84 9.88
N PHE A 352 -9.44 -4.11 10.09
CA PHE A 352 -9.78 -5.04 9.02
C PHE A 352 -11.15 -4.72 8.43
N THR A 353 -11.24 -4.86 7.10
CA THR A 353 -12.48 -4.81 6.32
C THR A 353 -12.44 -5.86 5.21
N ASN A 354 -13.59 -6.31 4.71
CA ASN A 354 -13.66 -7.23 3.57
C ASN A 354 -13.44 -6.50 2.24
N THR A 355 -12.36 -5.73 2.16
CA THR A 355 -11.92 -5.01 0.97
C THR A 355 -10.48 -5.37 0.62
N VAL A 356 -10.04 -5.07 -0.61
CA VAL A 356 -8.68 -5.35 -1.03
C VAL A 356 -7.67 -4.72 -0.07
N LEU A 357 -6.51 -5.35 0.08
CA LEU A 357 -5.45 -4.91 0.99
C LEU A 357 -4.94 -3.49 0.70
N VAL A 358 -4.31 -2.87 1.71
CA VAL A 358 -3.71 -1.55 1.60
C VAL A 358 -2.20 -1.66 1.42
N THR A 359 -1.68 -0.89 0.44
CA THR A 359 -0.24 -0.60 0.30
C THR A 359 -0.04 0.91 0.22
N PRO A 360 1.20 1.40 0.35
CA PRO A 360 1.45 2.82 0.09
C PRO A 360 0.97 3.26 -1.30
N TYR A 361 0.27 4.39 -1.35
CA TYR A 361 0.03 5.15 -2.56
C TYR A 361 0.68 6.52 -2.41
N ARG A 362 1.39 6.98 -3.39
CA ARG A 362 2.14 8.25 -3.51
C ARG A 362 1.92 9.22 -2.35
N GLY A 363 2.87 9.22 -1.39
CA GLY A 363 2.76 9.94 -0.11
C GLY A 363 2.58 9.03 1.11
N ALA A 364 1.90 7.88 0.98
CA ALA A 364 1.84 6.82 1.99
C ALA A 364 1.51 7.35 3.41
N GLY A 365 0.33 7.88 3.62
CA GLY A 365 -0.09 8.47 4.91
C GLY A 365 0.16 9.97 5.04
N ARG A 366 1.17 10.53 4.35
CA ARG A 366 1.42 11.98 4.34
C ARG A 366 0.27 12.82 3.81
N PRO A 367 -0.43 12.41 2.72
CA PRO A 367 -1.61 13.15 2.26
C PRO A 367 -2.72 13.24 3.30
N GLN A 368 -2.94 12.15 4.06
CA GLN A 368 -3.94 12.12 5.13
C GLN A 368 -3.56 13.05 6.28
N GLY A 369 -2.29 13.00 6.72
CA GLY A 369 -1.78 13.91 7.75
C GLY A 369 -1.81 15.37 7.31
N CYS A 370 -1.37 15.66 6.08
CA CYS A 370 -1.42 17.00 5.49
C CYS A 370 -2.87 17.53 5.42
N TYR A 371 -3.82 16.72 4.95
CA TYR A 371 -5.22 17.09 4.91
C TYR A 371 -5.76 17.45 6.30
N ALA A 372 -5.52 16.60 7.30
CA ALA A 372 -5.97 16.86 8.67
C ALA A 372 -5.39 18.18 9.24
N MET A 373 -4.08 18.33 9.12
CA MET A 373 -3.41 19.50 9.67
C MET A 373 -3.81 20.81 8.97
N GLU A 374 -3.86 20.81 7.65
CA GLU A 374 -4.19 22.01 6.88
C GLU A 374 -5.67 22.40 7.02
N ARG A 375 -6.58 21.43 7.17
CA ARG A 375 -7.98 21.71 7.53
C ARG A 375 -8.10 22.28 8.95
N THR A 376 -7.27 21.82 9.89
CA THR A 376 -7.21 22.34 11.24
C THR A 376 -6.75 23.81 11.24
N MET A 377 -5.69 24.15 10.49
CA MET A 377 -5.21 25.53 10.36
C MET A 377 -6.25 26.46 9.72
N ASP A 378 -6.99 25.96 8.72
CA ASP A 378 -8.10 26.73 8.11
C ASP A 378 -9.24 26.97 9.10
N ALA A 379 -9.57 25.98 9.93
CA ALA A 379 -10.64 26.10 10.94
C ALA A 379 -10.28 27.12 12.04
N ILE A 380 -9.02 27.12 12.50
CA ILE A 380 -8.52 28.13 13.47
C ILE A 380 -8.63 29.53 12.85
N ALA A 381 -8.15 29.71 11.62
CA ALA A 381 -8.20 30.99 10.93
C ALA A 381 -9.64 31.50 10.75
N ALA A 382 -10.58 30.62 10.40
CA ALA A 382 -12.00 30.95 10.27
C ALA A 382 -12.63 31.31 11.62
N HIS A 383 -12.30 30.57 12.71
CA HIS A 383 -12.81 30.83 14.05
C HIS A 383 -12.40 32.21 14.57
N LEU A 384 -11.14 32.59 14.37
CA LEU A 384 -10.57 33.86 14.84
C LEU A 384 -10.79 35.03 13.86
N GLY A 385 -11.28 34.76 12.63
CA GLY A 385 -11.38 35.80 11.60
C GLY A 385 -10.02 36.27 11.06
N LEU A 386 -8.99 35.43 11.14
CA LEU A 386 -7.62 35.73 10.73
C LEU A 386 -7.34 35.26 9.30
N ASP A 387 -6.32 35.85 8.67
CA ASP A 387 -5.78 35.35 7.39
C ASP A 387 -5.17 33.96 7.55
N ARG A 388 -5.49 33.05 6.64
CA ARG A 388 -5.04 31.65 6.70
C ARG A 388 -3.52 31.50 6.61
N ALA A 389 -2.85 32.37 5.84
CA ALA A 389 -1.40 32.36 5.75
C ALA A 389 -0.75 32.93 7.03
N GLU A 390 -1.41 33.90 7.68
CA GLU A 390 -0.96 34.48 8.93
C GLU A 390 -0.94 33.44 10.05
N VAL A 391 -2.04 32.70 10.27
CA VAL A 391 -2.12 31.63 11.28
C VAL A 391 -1.04 30.58 11.05
N ARG A 392 -0.77 30.20 9.80
CA ARG A 392 0.30 29.26 9.47
C ARG A 392 1.68 29.80 9.83
N SER A 393 1.96 31.08 9.49
CA SER A 393 3.24 31.72 9.76
C SER A 393 3.60 31.72 11.24
N ARG A 394 2.60 31.92 12.12
CA ARG A 394 2.76 31.96 13.57
C ARG A 394 3.18 30.62 14.16
N ASN A 395 2.85 29.53 13.50
CA ASN A 395 3.03 28.16 13.99
C ASN A 395 4.19 27.41 13.32
N PHE A 396 4.92 28.02 12.38
CA PHE A 396 6.04 27.34 11.72
C PHE A 396 7.23 27.12 12.65
N ILE A 397 7.88 25.98 12.44
CA ILE A 397 9.24 25.74 12.91
C ILE A 397 10.14 26.78 12.21
N GLN A 398 10.92 27.52 13.00
CA GLN A 398 11.82 28.57 12.48
C GLN A 398 13.16 27.97 12.00
N PRO A 399 13.86 28.61 11.04
CA PRO A 399 15.16 28.12 10.56
C PRO A 399 16.19 27.93 11.67
N GLU A 400 16.16 28.76 12.69
CA GLU A 400 17.07 28.72 13.84
C GLU A 400 16.84 27.52 14.77
N GLU A 401 15.66 26.89 14.67
CA GLU A 401 15.29 25.70 15.45
C GLU A 401 15.77 24.39 14.79
N MET A 402 16.32 24.47 13.57
CA MET A 402 16.83 23.30 12.84
C MET A 402 18.23 22.89 13.34
N PRO A 403 18.50 21.58 13.45
CA PRO A 403 17.61 20.45 13.25
C PRO A 403 16.53 20.33 14.31
N TYR A 404 15.27 20.13 13.90
CA TYR A 404 14.13 20.08 14.79
C TYR A 404 13.71 18.64 15.13
N ASP A 405 13.61 18.32 16.43
CA ASP A 405 13.15 17.02 16.92
C ASP A 405 11.70 17.12 17.38
N HIS A 406 10.81 16.36 16.72
CA HIS A 406 9.40 16.33 17.07
C HIS A 406 9.09 15.52 18.34
N GLY A 407 10.05 14.77 18.88
CA GLY A 407 9.83 13.84 20.00
C GLY A 407 9.04 12.59 19.63
N LEU A 408 8.76 12.36 18.35
CA LEU A 408 8.01 11.22 17.85
C LEU A 408 8.95 10.14 17.30
N MET A 409 8.50 8.89 17.37
CA MET A 409 9.20 7.76 16.75
C MET A 409 8.63 7.50 15.36
N PHE A 410 9.50 7.55 14.34
CA PHE A 410 9.12 7.28 12.96
C PHE A 410 9.01 5.77 12.69
N GLN A 411 8.52 5.41 11.49
CA GLN A 411 8.27 4.02 11.07
C GLN A 411 9.47 3.08 11.14
N ASP A 412 10.68 3.60 11.13
CA ASP A 412 11.95 2.85 11.22
C ASP A 412 12.47 2.69 12.66
N GLY A 413 11.67 3.12 13.66
CA GLY A 413 12.03 3.08 15.07
C GLY A 413 13.06 4.15 15.48
N ARG A 414 13.26 5.18 14.65
CA ARG A 414 14.15 6.31 14.94
C ARG A 414 13.36 7.57 15.28
N PRO A 415 13.93 8.50 16.06
CA PRO A 415 13.33 9.80 16.29
C PRO A 415 13.06 10.56 15.00
N LEU A 416 11.87 11.15 14.87
CA LEU A 416 11.52 12.01 13.75
C LEU A 416 12.21 13.36 13.89
N LYS A 417 13.20 13.62 13.03
CA LYS A 417 13.96 14.86 13.01
C LYS A 417 13.96 15.48 11.63
N TYR A 418 13.74 16.79 11.57
CA TYR A 418 13.98 17.59 10.37
C TYR A 418 15.41 18.14 10.42
N ASP A 419 16.17 17.92 9.38
CA ASP A 419 17.59 18.32 9.29
C ASP A 419 17.75 19.80 8.96
N SER A 420 16.88 20.35 8.12
CA SER A 420 16.92 21.71 7.61
C SER A 420 15.56 22.16 7.08
N GLY A 421 15.34 23.46 6.98
CA GLY A 421 14.15 24.05 6.37
C GLY A 421 14.02 25.53 6.67
N ASP A 422 13.33 26.26 5.79
CA ASP A 422 12.90 27.64 5.98
C ASP A 422 11.46 27.77 5.46
N PHE A 423 10.53 27.41 6.33
CA PHE A 423 9.09 27.41 6.02
C PHE A 423 8.55 28.83 5.88
N PRO A 424 8.93 29.81 6.75
CA PRO A 424 8.55 31.22 6.57
C PRO A 424 8.95 31.80 5.21
N ALA A 425 10.20 31.61 4.78
CA ALA A 425 10.66 32.11 3.49
C ALA A 425 9.93 31.44 2.32
N SER A 426 9.62 30.14 2.44
CA SER A 426 8.86 29.40 1.44
C SER A 426 7.44 29.97 1.26
N LEU A 427 6.73 30.26 2.37
CA LEU A 427 5.41 30.87 2.33
C LEU A 427 5.48 32.33 1.81
N ALA A 428 6.44 33.13 2.24
CA ALA A 428 6.63 34.51 1.76
C ALA A 428 6.85 34.56 0.23
N LYS A 429 7.67 33.64 -0.29
CA LYS A 429 7.91 33.51 -1.72
C LYS A 429 6.63 33.09 -2.48
N LEU A 430 5.87 32.14 -1.93
CA LEU A 430 4.60 31.73 -2.51
C LEU A 430 3.59 32.86 -2.56
N LYS A 431 3.41 33.60 -1.45
CA LYS A 431 2.51 34.77 -1.39
C LYS A 431 2.87 35.82 -2.46
N ALA A 432 4.15 36.10 -2.62
CA ALA A 432 4.62 37.04 -3.65
C ALA A 432 4.34 36.54 -5.09
N LEU A 433 4.50 35.22 -5.33
CA LEU A 433 4.28 34.63 -6.66
C LEU A 433 2.82 34.63 -7.09
N VAL A 434 1.88 34.44 -6.14
CA VAL A 434 0.44 34.36 -6.45
C VAL A 434 -0.32 35.67 -6.24
N GLY A 435 0.34 36.74 -5.71
CA GLY A 435 -0.29 38.01 -5.40
C GLY A 435 -1.28 37.92 -4.25
N TRP A 436 -0.98 37.12 -3.22
CA TRP A 436 -1.81 36.89 -2.02
C TRP A 436 -2.12 38.19 -1.28
#